data_e902f95ffdef2402fa15eeb3c17ae75e
#
_entry.id   e902f95ffdef2402fa15eeb3c17ae75e
#
_cell.length_a   1.000
_cell.length_b   1.000
_cell.length_c   1.000
_cell.angle_alpha   90.00
_cell.angle_beta   90.00
_cell.angle_gamma   90.00
#
_symmetry.space_group_name_H-M   'P 1'
#
loop_
_entity.id
_entity.type
_entity.pdbx_description
1 polymer ?
#
loop_
_entity_poly.entity_id
_entity_poly.type
_entity_poly.pdbx_seq_one_letter_code
_entity_poly.pdbx_strand_id
1 'polypeptide(L)'
;MSANEILLAYEFLTTTLNADSTLTGLVTGGIWRGSAPVEAVPPYVVMNLQAGSDVLTLNGVRIYDSLLFQIKTIGPAVQTTTLLSAANEIDSLLKRTSGVPLTTDGLGAILACFRESPMQLDELVNGELWTQLGGMYRIQIQQVG
;
A
#
# COMPACT_ATOMS: atom_id res chain seq x y z
N MET A 1 -3.15 -14.75 -17.09
CA MET A 1 -2.01 -14.64 -16.21
C MET A 1 -2.45 -14.20 -14.85
N SER A 2 -2.75 -15.13 -14.06
CA SER A 2 -3.56 -14.90 -12.89
C SER A 2 -2.86 -14.24 -11.72
N ALA A 3 -1.56 -14.11 -11.71
CA ALA A 3 -0.86 -13.53 -10.56
C ALA A 3 -0.20 -12.19 -10.85
N ASN A 4 -0.26 -11.74 -12.08
CA ASN A 4 0.45 -10.52 -12.47
C ASN A 4 -0.15 -9.26 -11.86
N GLU A 5 -1.46 -9.23 -11.67
CA GLU A 5 -2.13 -8.06 -11.09
C GLU A 5 -1.63 -7.77 -9.68
N ILE A 6 -1.36 -8.80 -8.90
CA ILE A 6 -0.86 -8.63 -7.54
C ILE A 6 0.55 -8.07 -7.58
N LEU A 7 1.40 -8.62 -8.45
CA LEU A 7 2.78 -8.15 -8.60
C LEU A 7 2.82 -6.71 -9.10
N LEU A 8 2.01 -6.40 -10.11
CA LEU A 8 1.94 -5.05 -10.67
C LEU A 8 1.47 -4.04 -9.63
N ALA A 9 0.50 -4.42 -8.79
CA ALA A 9 0.03 -3.56 -7.72
C ALA A 9 1.14 -3.29 -6.69
N TYR A 10 1.89 -4.31 -6.29
CA TYR A 10 3.02 -4.12 -5.38
C TYR A 10 4.11 -3.25 -6.00
N GLU A 11 4.41 -3.43 -7.29
CA GLU A 11 5.37 -2.58 -7.98
C GLU A 11 4.92 -1.12 -7.97
N PHE A 12 3.65 -0.87 -8.29
CA PHE A 12 3.10 0.48 -8.25
C PHE A 12 3.26 1.11 -6.87
N LEU A 13 2.87 0.38 -5.82
CA LEU A 13 2.97 0.87 -4.45
C LEU A 13 4.42 1.13 -4.06
N THR A 14 5.30 0.17 -4.30
CA THR A 14 6.70 0.29 -3.93
C THR A 14 7.37 1.45 -4.65
N THR A 15 7.16 1.56 -5.96
CA THR A 15 7.76 2.64 -6.75
C THR A 15 7.23 4.00 -6.33
N THR A 16 5.91 4.12 -6.15
CA THR A 16 5.28 5.39 -5.79
C THR A 16 5.74 5.87 -4.42
N LEU A 17 5.75 4.98 -3.43
CA LEU A 17 6.09 5.36 -2.08
C LEU A 17 7.59 5.62 -1.91
N ASN A 18 8.45 4.81 -2.53
CA ASN A 18 9.89 5.01 -2.41
C ASN A 18 10.40 6.22 -3.19
N ALA A 19 9.65 6.69 -4.17
CA ALA A 19 10.04 7.88 -4.94
C ALA A 19 9.83 9.18 -4.18
N ASP A 20 9.08 9.15 -3.07
CA ASP A 20 8.76 10.37 -2.31
C ASP A 20 9.76 10.56 -1.19
N SER A 21 10.57 11.63 -1.30
CA SER A 21 11.60 11.90 -0.31
C SER A 21 11.04 12.35 1.04
N THR A 22 9.85 12.94 1.06
CA THR A 22 9.18 13.30 2.31
C THR A 22 8.82 12.03 3.09
N LEU A 23 8.23 11.07 2.42
CA LEU A 23 7.85 9.83 3.07
C LEU A 23 9.06 9.03 3.53
N THR A 24 10.06 8.86 2.66
CA THR A 24 11.26 8.08 3.03
C THR A 24 12.05 8.74 4.15
N GLY A 25 11.97 10.06 4.25
CA GLY A 25 12.55 10.78 5.37
C GLY A 25 11.82 10.58 6.69
N LEU A 26 10.50 10.33 6.63
CA LEU A 26 9.71 10.07 7.83
C LEU A 26 9.83 8.61 8.30
N VAL A 27 9.84 7.67 7.36
CA VAL A 27 9.91 6.23 7.68
C VAL A 27 11.31 5.70 7.39
N THR A 28 12.23 6.00 8.30
CA THR A 28 13.64 5.66 8.13
C THR A 28 13.89 4.16 8.16
N GLY A 29 12.96 3.38 8.70
CA GLY A 29 13.05 1.92 8.71
C GLY A 29 12.69 1.24 7.40
N GLY A 30 12.22 2.01 6.41
CA GLY A 30 11.93 1.49 5.07
C GLY A 30 10.47 1.14 4.84
N ILE A 31 10.21 0.67 3.63
CA ILE A 31 8.88 0.29 3.16
C ILE A 31 8.95 -1.17 2.75
N TRP A 32 8.15 -2.01 3.40
CA TRP A 32 8.26 -3.46 3.29
C TRP A 32 6.95 -4.10 2.85
N ARG A 33 7.06 -5.17 2.11
CA ARG A 33 5.95 -6.02 1.70
C ARG A 33 5.86 -7.21 2.65
N GLY A 34 4.68 -7.42 3.22
CA GLY A 34 4.43 -8.54 4.11
C GLY A 34 4.82 -8.24 5.54
N SER A 35 6.10 -8.12 5.81
CA SER A 35 6.61 -7.79 7.13
C SER A 35 7.97 -7.12 7.01
N ALA A 36 8.31 -6.32 8.02
CA ALA A 36 9.64 -5.71 8.10
C ALA A 36 10.65 -6.72 8.64
N PRO A 37 11.93 -6.63 8.23
CA PRO A 37 12.98 -7.46 8.84
C PRO A 37 13.10 -7.17 10.33
N VAL A 38 13.61 -8.17 11.07
CA VAL A 38 13.77 -8.05 12.52
C VAL A 38 14.64 -6.86 12.90
N GLU A 39 15.65 -6.57 12.09
CA GLU A 39 16.60 -5.49 12.35
C GLU A 39 16.08 -4.12 11.88
N ALA A 40 14.91 -4.02 11.24
CA ALA A 40 14.39 -2.74 10.80
C ALA A 40 14.10 -1.82 11.99
N VAL A 41 14.56 -0.58 11.89
CA VAL A 41 14.39 0.42 12.95
C VAL A 41 13.13 1.22 12.67
N PRO A 42 12.15 1.25 13.60
CA PRO A 42 10.92 2.01 13.37
C PRO A 42 11.22 3.53 13.31
N PRO A 43 10.38 4.31 12.64
CA PRO A 43 9.14 3.88 11.98
C PRO A 43 9.39 3.27 10.60
N TYR A 44 8.50 2.37 10.22
CA TYR A 44 8.54 1.76 8.89
C TYR A 44 7.11 1.52 8.38
N VAL A 45 7.01 1.19 7.08
CA VAL A 45 5.73 0.93 6.42
C VAL A 45 5.66 -0.54 6.03
N VAL A 46 4.50 -1.14 6.24
CA VAL A 46 4.24 -2.51 5.81
C VAL A 46 2.98 -2.53 4.94
N MET A 47 3.07 -3.21 3.82
CA MET A 47 1.97 -3.36 2.86
C MET A 47 1.59 -4.82 2.73
N ASN A 48 0.29 -5.10 2.80
CA ASN A 48 -0.24 -6.46 2.67
C ASN A 48 -1.48 -6.48 1.81
N LEU A 49 -1.53 -7.43 0.88
CA LEU A 49 -2.77 -7.73 0.17
C LEU A 49 -3.74 -8.42 1.13
N GLN A 50 -4.95 -7.88 1.26
CA GLN A 50 -5.96 -8.43 2.14
C GLN A 50 -7.01 -9.26 1.39
N ALA A 51 -7.41 -8.78 0.21
CA ALA A 51 -8.45 -9.42 -0.56
C ALA A 51 -8.41 -8.91 -2.00
N GLY A 52 -9.05 -9.65 -2.88
CA GLY A 52 -9.17 -9.22 -4.26
C GLY A 52 -10.33 -9.90 -4.94
N SER A 53 -10.83 -9.30 -6.00
CA SER A 53 -11.87 -9.89 -6.82
C SER A 53 -11.68 -9.48 -8.26
N ASP A 54 -12.03 -10.39 -9.16
CA ASP A 54 -12.05 -10.12 -10.59
C ASP A 54 -13.39 -9.53 -10.97
N VAL A 55 -13.38 -8.48 -11.77
CA VAL A 55 -14.60 -7.89 -12.30
C VAL A 55 -14.78 -8.40 -13.72
N LEU A 56 -15.88 -9.10 -13.95
CA LEU A 56 -16.12 -9.85 -15.17
C LEU A 56 -17.25 -9.24 -15.98
N THR A 57 -17.21 -9.47 -17.30
CA THR A 57 -18.36 -9.24 -18.17
C THR A 57 -19.39 -10.36 -17.95
N LEU A 58 -20.57 -10.22 -18.56
CA LEU A 58 -21.59 -11.25 -18.52
C LEU A 58 -21.12 -12.58 -19.15
N ASN A 59 -20.15 -12.50 -20.05
CA ASN A 59 -19.57 -13.69 -20.70
C ASN A 59 -18.41 -14.29 -19.93
N GLY A 60 -18.12 -13.80 -18.74
CA GLY A 60 -17.02 -14.31 -17.92
C GLY A 60 -15.64 -13.80 -18.29
N VAL A 61 -15.56 -12.78 -19.15
CA VAL A 61 -14.27 -12.16 -19.50
C VAL A 61 -13.90 -11.14 -18.42
N ARG A 62 -12.69 -11.26 -17.89
CA ARG A 62 -12.19 -10.34 -16.86
C ARG A 62 -11.93 -8.97 -17.46
N ILE A 63 -12.52 -7.93 -16.84
CA ILE A 63 -12.34 -6.54 -17.26
C ILE A 63 -11.18 -5.91 -16.50
N TYR A 64 -11.20 -6.03 -15.18
CA TYR A 64 -10.13 -5.55 -14.30
C TYR A 64 -10.20 -6.29 -12.98
N ASP A 65 -9.17 -6.08 -12.16
CA ASP A 65 -9.11 -6.65 -10.82
C ASP A 65 -9.26 -5.54 -9.79
N SER A 66 -9.97 -5.85 -8.72
CA SER A 66 -10.13 -4.94 -7.60
C SER A 66 -9.43 -5.55 -6.39
N LEU A 67 -8.32 -4.94 -5.99
CA LEU A 67 -7.47 -5.45 -4.92
C LEU A 67 -7.58 -4.54 -3.70
N LEU A 68 -7.60 -5.14 -2.51
CA LEU A 68 -7.65 -4.40 -1.26
C LEU A 68 -6.34 -4.63 -0.52
N PHE A 69 -5.60 -3.55 -0.30
CA PHE A 69 -4.32 -3.59 0.41
C PHE A 69 -4.44 -2.90 1.76
N GLN A 70 -3.79 -3.47 2.76
CA GLN A 70 -3.58 -2.78 4.03
C GLN A 70 -2.20 -2.14 3.98
N ILE A 71 -2.14 -0.82 4.13
CA ILE A 71 -0.89 -0.07 4.13
C ILE A 71 -0.83 0.70 5.43
N LYS A 72 0.18 0.43 6.24
CA LYS A 72 0.26 0.99 7.58
C LYS A 72 1.67 1.37 7.95
N THR A 73 1.77 2.47 8.72
CA THR A 73 3.02 2.89 9.34
C THR A 73 3.05 2.30 10.75
N ILE A 74 4.21 1.81 11.16
CA ILE A 74 4.37 1.09 12.42
C ILE A 74 5.54 1.67 13.20
N GLY A 75 5.33 1.91 14.48
CA GLY A 75 6.38 2.36 15.35
C GLY A 75 5.92 2.50 16.80
N PRO A 76 6.86 2.84 17.71
CA PRO A 76 6.48 3.10 19.10
C PRO A 76 5.50 4.26 19.21
N ALA A 77 4.63 4.22 20.21
CA ALA A 77 3.60 5.26 20.39
C ALA A 77 4.21 6.65 20.61
N VAL A 78 5.43 6.73 21.10
CA VAL A 78 6.10 8.04 21.26
C VAL A 78 6.34 8.72 19.91
N GLN A 79 6.31 7.98 18.80
CA GLN A 79 6.48 8.48 17.45
C GLN A 79 5.15 8.71 16.73
N THR A 80 4.03 8.76 17.44
CA THR A 80 2.69 8.86 16.83
C THR A 80 2.58 10.01 15.84
N THR A 81 3.16 11.19 16.16
CA THR A 81 3.13 12.33 15.26
C THR A 81 3.82 12.02 13.93
N THR A 82 4.97 11.36 13.97
CA THR A 82 5.69 10.95 12.76
C THR A 82 4.89 9.90 11.99
N LEU A 83 4.31 8.94 12.69
CA LEU A 83 3.49 7.90 12.06
C LEU A 83 2.27 8.51 11.37
N LEU A 84 1.62 9.46 12.01
CA LEU A 84 0.46 10.14 11.43
C LEU A 84 0.86 10.95 10.19
N SER A 85 1.97 11.67 10.25
CA SER A 85 2.47 12.43 9.10
C SER A 85 2.78 11.50 7.93
N ALA A 86 3.40 10.36 8.21
CA ALA A 86 3.70 9.37 7.17
C ALA A 86 2.41 8.76 6.59
N ALA A 87 1.44 8.45 7.42
CA ALA A 87 0.17 7.91 6.94
C ALA A 87 -0.57 8.92 6.05
N ASN A 88 -0.53 10.20 6.41
CA ASN A 88 -1.14 11.26 5.60
C ASN A 88 -0.40 11.44 4.27
N GLU A 89 0.92 11.34 4.28
CA GLU A 89 1.71 11.43 3.05
C GLU A 89 1.39 10.25 2.12
N ILE A 90 1.26 9.05 2.65
CA ILE A 90 0.86 7.88 1.86
C ILE A 90 -0.49 8.12 1.21
N ASP A 91 -1.46 8.63 1.96
CA ASP A 91 -2.78 8.89 1.41
C ASP A 91 -2.73 9.92 0.28
N SER A 92 -1.95 10.97 0.43
CA SER A 92 -1.78 11.97 -0.63
C SER A 92 -1.17 11.37 -1.89
N LEU A 93 -0.18 10.49 -1.73
CA LEU A 93 0.51 9.88 -2.87
C LEU A 93 -0.36 8.88 -3.61
N LEU A 94 -1.22 8.16 -2.90
CA LEU A 94 -2.01 7.06 -3.46
C LEU A 94 -3.40 7.48 -3.92
N LYS A 95 -3.78 8.73 -3.72
CA LYS A 95 -5.10 9.20 -4.15
C LYS A 95 -5.07 9.44 -5.66
N ARG A 96 -5.43 8.42 -6.42
CA ARG A 96 -5.42 8.43 -7.88
C ARG A 96 -6.80 8.14 -8.41
N THR A 97 -7.31 9.00 -9.27
CA THR A 97 -8.65 8.87 -9.85
C THR A 97 -8.64 8.64 -11.35
N SER A 98 -7.47 8.63 -11.98
CA SER A 98 -7.35 8.39 -13.42
C SER A 98 -6.24 7.40 -13.68
N GLY A 99 -6.32 6.74 -14.82
CA GLY A 99 -5.39 5.67 -15.17
C GLY A 99 -3.94 6.11 -15.15
N VAL A 100 -3.12 5.34 -14.45
CA VAL A 100 -1.68 5.53 -14.42
C VAL A 100 -1.07 4.32 -15.10
N PRO A 101 -0.42 4.49 -16.27
CA PRO A 101 0.24 3.37 -16.92
C PRO A 101 1.32 2.79 -16.01
N LEU A 102 1.38 1.47 -15.95
CA LEU A 102 2.47 0.79 -15.28
C LEU A 102 3.62 0.70 -16.27
N THR A 103 4.64 1.50 -16.04
CA THR A 103 5.67 1.76 -17.03
C THR A 103 6.76 0.72 -17.07
N THR A 104 6.88 -0.13 -16.07
CA THR A 104 8.02 -1.04 -15.95
C THR A 104 8.06 -2.05 -17.10
N ASP A 105 6.90 -2.54 -17.52
CA ASP A 105 6.81 -3.53 -18.59
C ASP A 105 5.64 -3.30 -19.54
N GLY A 106 4.87 -2.26 -19.33
CA GLY A 106 3.74 -1.94 -20.19
C GLY A 106 2.60 -2.93 -20.12
N LEU A 107 2.54 -3.78 -19.10
CA LEU A 107 1.59 -4.88 -19.02
C LEU A 107 0.29 -4.53 -18.30
N GLY A 108 0.12 -3.28 -17.86
CA GLY A 108 -1.09 -2.92 -17.18
C GLY A 108 -1.21 -1.44 -16.88
N ALA A 109 -2.29 -1.10 -16.22
CA ALA A 109 -2.55 0.27 -15.78
C ALA A 109 -3.31 0.25 -14.47
N ILE A 110 -3.00 1.19 -13.60
CA ILE A 110 -3.78 1.44 -12.40
C ILE A 110 -4.96 2.34 -12.81
N LEU A 111 -6.16 1.80 -12.73
CA LEU A 111 -7.37 2.55 -13.11
C LEU A 111 -7.77 3.52 -11.99
N ALA A 112 -7.64 3.09 -10.75
CA ALA A 112 -7.95 3.92 -9.60
C ALA A 112 -7.23 3.39 -8.37
N CYS A 113 -6.93 4.29 -7.43
CA CYS A 113 -6.40 3.94 -6.13
C CYS A 113 -6.96 4.92 -5.11
N PHE A 114 -7.55 4.42 -4.02
CA PHE A 114 -8.14 5.28 -3.00
C PHE A 114 -8.26 4.53 -1.68
N ARG A 115 -8.31 5.31 -0.60
CA ARG A 115 -8.48 4.74 0.74
C ARG A 115 -9.97 4.49 1.00
N GLU A 116 -10.32 3.24 1.32
CA GLU A 116 -11.68 2.89 1.70
C GLU A 116 -11.97 3.19 3.15
N SER A 117 -10.98 2.97 4.01
CA SER A 117 -11.14 3.23 5.44
C SER A 117 -9.79 3.50 6.08
N PRO A 118 -9.74 4.41 7.07
CA PRO A 118 -8.55 4.54 7.91
C PRO A 118 -8.48 3.36 8.88
N MET A 119 -7.29 3.13 9.43
CA MET A 119 -7.14 2.12 10.46
C MET A 119 -6.14 2.58 11.50
N GLN A 120 -6.34 2.12 12.74
CA GLN A 120 -5.41 2.32 13.83
C GLN A 120 -5.45 1.09 14.73
N LEU A 121 -4.29 0.65 15.17
CA LEU A 121 -4.16 -0.44 16.12
C LEU A 121 -3.02 -0.12 17.06
N ASP A 122 -3.31 -0.20 18.36
CA ASP A 122 -2.29 -0.08 19.39
C ASP A 122 -2.09 -1.45 20.03
N GLU A 123 -0.83 -1.81 20.30
CA GLU A 123 -0.53 -3.07 20.97
C GLU A 123 0.71 -2.93 21.84
N LEU A 124 0.77 -3.75 22.89
CA LEU A 124 1.94 -3.80 23.76
C LEU A 124 2.92 -4.84 23.20
N VAL A 125 4.16 -4.42 23.00
CA VAL A 125 5.24 -5.28 22.54
C VAL A 125 6.37 -5.16 23.56
N ASN A 126 6.61 -6.23 24.31
CA ASN A 126 7.65 -6.25 25.36
C ASN A 126 7.50 -5.09 26.36
N GLY A 127 6.25 -4.78 26.75
CA GLY A 127 5.99 -3.70 27.70
C GLY A 127 5.97 -2.29 27.12
N GLU A 128 6.23 -2.14 25.83
CA GLU A 128 6.20 -0.86 25.14
C GLU A 128 4.97 -0.78 24.25
N LEU A 129 4.28 0.36 24.27
CA LEU A 129 3.13 0.58 23.40
C LEU A 129 3.59 0.93 21.99
N TRP A 130 3.11 0.15 21.03
CA TRP A 130 3.35 0.38 19.60
C TRP A 130 2.05 0.74 18.92
N THR A 131 2.15 1.59 17.90
CA THR A 131 1.01 2.10 17.16
C THR A 131 1.16 1.74 15.69
N GLN A 132 0.06 1.30 15.08
CA GLN A 132 -0.04 1.07 13.65
C GLN A 132 -1.10 2.03 13.10
N LEU A 133 -0.72 2.88 12.17
CA LEU A 133 -1.60 3.88 11.56
C LEU A 133 -1.56 3.74 10.05
N GLY A 134 -2.72 3.74 9.42
CA GLY A 134 -2.77 3.66 7.97
C GLY A 134 -4.18 3.54 7.46
N GLY A 135 -4.35 2.71 6.45
CA GLY A 135 -5.66 2.52 5.85
C GLY A 135 -5.74 1.31 4.97
N MET A 136 -6.96 1.02 4.58
CA MET A 136 -7.27 -0.01 3.59
C MET A 136 -7.42 0.71 2.25
N TYR A 137 -6.60 0.32 1.29
CA TYR A 137 -6.55 0.95 -0.02
C TYR A 137 -7.08 0.01 -1.10
N ARG A 138 -8.03 0.51 -1.86
CA ARG A 138 -8.58 -0.21 -3.02
C ARG A 138 -7.78 0.18 -4.24
N ILE A 139 -7.25 -0.81 -4.95
CA ILE A 139 -6.52 -0.61 -6.19
C ILE A 139 -7.24 -1.36 -7.29
N GLN A 140 -7.68 -0.63 -8.29
CA GLN A 140 -8.31 -1.22 -9.48
C GLN A 140 -7.27 -1.23 -10.59
N ILE A 141 -6.96 -2.43 -11.07
CA ILE A 141 -5.86 -2.64 -11.99
C ILE A 141 -6.33 -3.42 -13.20
N GLN A 142 -5.92 -2.98 -14.38
CA GLN A 142 -6.20 -3.66 -15.63
C GLN A 142 -4.90 -4.17 -16.22
N GLN A 143 -4.88 -5.46 -16.52
CA GLN A 143 -3.76 -6.06 -17.25
C GLN A 143 -3.96 -5.90 -18.74
N VAL A 144 -2.85 -5.75 -19.46
CA VAL A 144 -2.82 -5.73 -20.92
C VAL A 144 -2.32 -7.08 -21.41
N GLY A 145 -3.06 -7.67 -22.31
CA GLY A 145 -2.69 -8.95 -22.91
C GLY A 145 -3.47 -10.11 -22.33
#